data_46b5c6e70e305eaa57d08fbb262ef856
#
_entry.id   46b5c6e70e305eaa57d08fbb262ef856
#
_cell.length_a   1.000
_cell.length_b   1.000
_cell.length_c   1.000
_cell.angle_alpha   90.00
_cell.angle_beta   90.00
_cell.angle_gamma   90.00
#
_symmetry.space_group_name_H-M   'P 1'
#
loop_
_entity.id
_entity.type
_entity.pdbx_description
1 polymer ?
#
loop_
_entity_poly.entity_id
_entity_poly.type
_entity_poly.pdbx_seq_one_letter_code
_entity_poly.pdbx_strand_id
1 'polypeptide(L)'
;VPIQCEYYALEGLSQLLHTINLVKNRLNPELEMEGVVFTMFNSRTNLSLQVVENVKDNLNQTIYKTIIPRNVRLAEAPSHGVPINIYDPKSAGAESYRLLADEVMHRGEEEWQ
;
A
#
# COMPACT_ATOMS: atom_id res chain seq x y z
N VAL A 1 4.87 -2.81 -0.13
CA VAL A 1 4.90 -1.85 -1.24
C VAL A 1 3.54 -1.16 -1.34
N PRO A 2 3.46 0.16 -1.14
CA PRO A 2 2.24 0.92 -1.41
C PRO A 2 2.09 1.21 -2.91
N ILE A 3 0.88 1.06 -3.42
CA ILE A 3 0.54 1.36 -4.80
C ILE A 3 -0.62 2.36 -4.80
N GLN A 4 -0.39 3.54 -5.36
CA GLN A 4 -1.44 4.54 -5.54
C GLN A 4 -2.36 4.11 -6.68
N CYS A 5 -3.68 4.22 -6.48
CA CYS A 5 -4.67 3.87 -7.49
C CYS A 5 -4.82 5.00 -8.53
N GLU A 6 -3.73 5.27 -9.25
CA GLU A 6 -3.60 6.33 -10.24
C GLU A 6 -3.22 5.73 -11.60
N TYR A 7 -3.29 6.56 -12.65
CA TYR A 7 -3.09 6.14 -14.04
C TYR A 7 -1.76 5.41 -14.29
N TYR A 8 -0.67 5.89 -13.68
CA TYR A 8 0.67 5.32 -13.91
C TYR A 8 1.05 4.21 -12.93
N ALA A 9 0.09 3.66 -12.19
CA ALA A 9 0.36 2.68 -11.14
C ALA A 9 1.11 1.45 -11.66
N LEU A 10 0.68 0.88 -12.79
CA LEU A 10 1.32 -0.32 -13.35
C LEU A 10 2.73 -0.05 -13.85
N GLU A 11 2.95 1.11 -14.48
CA GLU A 11 4.29 1.50 -14.94
C GLU A 11 5.23 1.68 -13.76
N GLY A 12 4.79 2.39 -12.71
CA GLY A 12 5.57 2.58 -11.50
C GLY A 12 5.87 1.27 -10.80
N LEU A 13 4.92 0.36 -10.73
CA LEU A 13 5.12 -0.97 -10.15
C LEU A 13 6.16 -1.77 -10.93
N SER A 14 6.07 -1.75 -12.25
CA SER A 14 7.04 -2.45 -13.11
C SER A 14 8.46 -1.95 -12.88
N GLN A 15 8.66 -0.63 -12.80
CA GLN A 15 9.95 -0.02 -12.51
C GLN A 15 10.45 -0.40 -11.11
N LEU A 16 9.58 -0.39 -10.12
CA LEU A 16 9.94 -0.76 -8.75
C LEU A 16 10.36 -2.23 -8.67
N LEU A 17 9.64 -3.14 -9.32
CA LEU A 17 9.99 -4.55 -9.36
C LEU A 17 11.36 -4.77 -9.98
N HIS A 18 11.69 -4.02 -11.04
CA HIS A 18 13.03 -4.06 -11.63
C HIS A 18 14.09 -3.62 -10.63
N THR A 19 13.86 -2.53 -9.92
CA THR A 19 14.76 -2.03 -8.89
C THR A 19 14.94 -3.04 -7.76
N ILE A 20 13.87 -3.66 -7.29
CA ILE A 20 13.92 -4.70 -6.26
C ILE A 20 14.80 -5.86 -6.71
N ASN A 21 14.65 -6.30 -7.94
CA ASN A 21 15.47 -7.38 -8.49
C ASN A 21 16.96 -7.01 -8.56
N LEU A 22 17.27 -5.77 -8.93
CA LEU A 22 18.65 -5.29 -8.95
C LEU A 22 19.26 -5.28 -7.54
N VAL A 23 18.53 -4.77 -6.57
CA VAL A 23 18.99 -4.73 -5.17
C VAL A 23 19.17 -6.16 -4.64
N LYS A 24 18.22 -7.03 -4.91
CA LYS A 24 18.27 -8.42 -4.46
C LYS A 24 19.47 -9.17 -5.04
N ASN A 25 19.77 -8.95 -6.31
CA ASN A 25 20.87 -9.66 -6.99
C ASN A 25 22.26 -9.12 -6.65
N ARG A 26 22.38 -7.84 -6.31
CA ARG A 26 23.67 -7.17 -6.14
C ARG A 26 24.02 -6.78 -4.72
N LEU A 27 23.00 -6.48 -3.88
CA LEU A 27 23.22 -5.91 -2.57
C LEU A 27 22.66 -6.76 -1.43
N ASN A 28 21.44 -7.30 -1.59
CA ASN A 28 20.76 -8.02 -0.53
C ASN A 28 19.93 -9.17 -1.10
N PRO A 29 20.51 -10.38 -1.19
CA PRO A 29 19.79 -11.55 -1.72
C PRO A 29 18.64 -12.01 -0.83
N GLU A 30 18.56 -11.56 0.41
CA GLU A 30 17.48 -11.89 1.34
C GLU A 30 16.30 -10.93 1.27
N LEU A 31 16.38 -9.90 0.44
CA LEU A 31 15.30 -8.96 0.26
C LEU A 31 14.07 -9.64 -0.35
N GLU A 32 12.93 -9.51 0.30
CA GLU A 32 11.67 -10.05 -0.18
C GLU A 32 10.57 -9.02 -0.10
N MET A 33 9.58 -9.15 -1.00
CA MET A 33 8.37 -8.34 -0.93
C MET A 33 7.40 -8.98 0.05
N GLU A 34 7.08 -8.28 1.13
CA GLU A 34 6.13 -8.77 2.13
C GLU A 34 4.69 -8.71 1.62
N GLY A 35 4.35 -7.67 0.90
CA GLY A 35 3.02 -7.52 0.35
C GLY A 35 2.81 -6.17 -0.33
N VAL A 36 1.62 -6.01 -0.89
CA VAL A 36 1.20 -4.81 -1.59
C VAL A 36 -0.04 -4.24 -0.91
N VAL A 37 -0.05 -2.94 -0.68
CA VAL A 37 -1.22 -2.21 -0.17
C VAL A 37 -1.63 -1.14 -1.17
N PHE A 38 -2.91 -1.09 -1.49
CA PHE A 38 -3.45 -0.03 -2.35
C PHE A 38 -3.74 1.20 -1.53
N THR A 39 -3.33 2.36 -2.06
CA THR A 39 -3.56 3.67 -1.45
C THR A 39 -4.25 4.59 -2.44
N MET A 40 -4.73 5.72 -1.96
CA MET A 40 -5.41 6.72 -2.79
C MET A 40 -6.60 6.14 -3.54
N PHE A 41 -7.24 5.13 -2.97
CA PHE A 41 -8.38 4.47 -3.60
C PHE A 41 -9.61 5.38 -3.56
N ASN A 42 -10.22 5.57 -4.72
CA ASN A 42 -11.45 6.34 -4.85
C ASN A 42 -12.55 5.42 -5.40
N SER A 43 -13.47 5.02 -4.52
CA SER A 43 -14.56 4.10 -4.87
C SER A 43 -15.52 4.67 -5.91
N ARG A 44 -15.47 5.97 -6.16
CA ARG A 44 -16.32 6.65 -7.15
C ARG A 44 -15.75 6.59 -8.57
N THR A 45 -14.52 6.11 -8.75
CA THR A 45 -13.89 6.06 -10.06
C THR A 45 -13.67 4.64 -10.54
N ASN A 46 -13.88 4.42 -11.83
CA ASN A 46 -13.53 3.15 -12.47
C ASN A 46 -12.02 2.95 -12.52
N LEU A 47 -11.25 4.05 -12.56
CA LEU A 47 -9.80 3.98 -12.61
C LEU A 47 -9.23 3.23 -11.40
N SER A 48 -9.68 3.55 -10.18
CA SER A 48 -9.21 2.87 -8.99
C SER A 48 -9.50 1.36 -9.03
N LEU A 49 -10.71 0.99 -9.46
CA LEU A 49 -11.09 -0.42 -9.60
C LEU A 49 -10.24 -1.12 -10.66
N GLN A 50 -9.99 -0.47 -11.80
CA GLN A 50 -9.16 -1.03 -12.86
C GLN A 50 -7.73 -1.25 -12.41
N VAL A 51 -7.14 -0.32 -11.66
CA VAL A 51 -5.79 -0.47 -11.11
C VAL A 51 -5.73 -1.69 -10.20
N VAL A 52 -6.68 -1.82 -9.28
CA VAL A 52 -6.72 -2.97 -8.35
C VAL A 52 -6.82 -4.28 -9.12
N GLU A 53 -7.72 -4.37 -10.09
CA GLU A 53 -7.90 -5.58 -10.90
C GLU A 53 -6.64 -5.92 -11.70
N ASN A 54 -6.04 -4.92 -12.34
CA ASN A 54 -4.84 -5.13 -13.15
C ASN A 54 -3.66 -5.62 -12.29
N VAL A 55 -3.48 -5.05 -11.11
CA VAL A 55 -2.41 -5.50 -10.21
C VAL A 55 -2.68 -6.92 -9.72
N LYS A 56 -3.91 -7.25 -9.34
CA LYS A 56 -4.28 -8.60 -8.90
C LYS A 56 -4.05 -9.64 -10.00
N ASP A 57 -4.34 -9.30 -11.25
CA ASP A 57 -4.20 -10.23 -12.37
C ASP A 57 -2.75 -10.43 -12.79
N ASN A 58 -1.90 -9.44 -12.61
CA ASN A 58 -0.53 -9.45 -13.16
C ASN A 58 0.57 -9.61 -12.10
N LEU A 59 0.25 -9.49 -10.83
CA LEU A 59 1.23 -9.58 -9.75
C LEU A 59 0.98 -10.82 -8.90
N ASN A 60 1.94 -11.75 -8.91
CA ASN A 60 1.86 -12.97 -8.11
C ASN A 60 2.53 -12.74 -6.74
N GLN A 61 1.98 -11.80 -5.98
CA GLN A 61 2.46 -11.45 -4.65
C GLN A 61 1.26 -11.33 -3.69
N THR A 62 1.56 -11.28 -2.42
CA THR A 62 0.56 -11.05 -1.39
C THR A 62 -0.01 -9.64 -1.52
N ILE A 63 -1.33 -9.53 -1.56
CA ILE A 63 -2.03 -8.25 -1.57
C ILE A 63 -2.82 -8.15 -0.28
N TYR A 64 -2.59 -7.09 0.48
CA TYR A 64 -3.33 -6.86 1.72
C TYR A 64 -4.80 -6.60 1.43
N LYS A 65 -5.67 -7.07 2.31
CA LYS A 65 -7.12 -6.82 2.21
C LYS A 65 -7.46 -5.37 2.52
N THR A 66 -6.67 -4.74 3.38
CA THR A 66 -6.86 -3.33 3.73
C THR A 66 -6.53 -2.44 2.54
N ILE A 67 -7.42 -1.50 2.24
CA ILE A 67 -7.23 -0.50 1.20
C ILE A 67 -7.28 0.87 1.86
N ILE A 68 -6.29 1.70 1.56
CA ILE A 68 -6.24 3.08 2.09
C ILE A 68 -6.99 3.99 1.12
N PRO A 69 -8.08 4.62 1.56
CA PRO A 69 -8.86 5.48 0.68
C PRO A 69 -8.16 6.83 0.45
N ARG A 70 -8.53 7.48 -0.64
CA ARG A 70 -8.21 8.89 -0.82
C ARG A 70 -8.95 9.68 0.25
N ASN A 71 -8.20 10.38 1.10
CA ASN A 71 -8.77 11.05 2.27
C ASN A 71 -8.07 12.39 2.50
N VAL A 72 -8.85 13.46 2.60
CA VAL A 72 -8.32 14.81 2.75
C VAL A 72 -7.52 14.96 4.04
N ARG A 73 -7.94 14.33 5.11
CA ARG A 73 -7.23 14.38 6.40
C ARG A 73 -5.82 13.79 6.30
N LEU A 74 -5.66 12.71 5.53
CA LEU A 74 -4.34 12.14 5.25
C LEU A 74 -3.45 13.11 4.48
N ALA A 75 -4.02 13.88 3.56
CA ALA A 75 -3.27 14.90 2.81
C ALA A 75 -2.90 16.10 3.68
N GLU A 76 -3.72 16.46 4.64
CA GLU A 76 -3.49 17.61 5.53
C GLU A 76 -2.46 17.31 6.63
N ALA A 77 -2.43 16.11 7.18
CA ALA A 77 -1.61 15.77 8.35
C ALA A 77 -0.14 16.14 8.20
N PRO A 78 0.54 15.88 7.06
CA PRO A 78 1.94 16.27 6.89
C PRO A 78 2.18 17.78 7.04
N SER A 79 1.22 18.62 6.64
CA SER A 79 1.32 20.07 6.79
C SER A 79 1.38 20.51 8.26
N HIS A 80 0.86 19.69 9.16
CA HIS A 80 0.85 19.94 10.59
C HIS A 80 1.99 19.20 11.32
N GLY A 81 2.80 18.43 10.58
CA GLY A 81 3.94 17.72 11.15
C GLY A 81 3.59 16.63 12.12
N VAL A 82 2.37 16.07 12.03
CA VAL A 82 1.91 15.01 12.93
C VAL A 82 1.33 13.84 12.12
N PRO A 83 1.36 12.62 12.69
CA PRO A 83 0.75 11.48 12.02
C PRO A 83 -0.78 11.55 12.08
N ILE A 84 -1.43 10.81 11.20
CA ILE A 84 -2.90 10.86 11.08
C ILE A 84 -3.62 10.46 12.36
N ASN A 85 -3.10 9.51 13.12
CA ASN A 85 -3.71 9.06 14.37
C ASN A 85 -3.70 10.14 15.46
N ILE A 86 -2.86 11.15 15.33
CA ILE A 86 -2.83 12.33 16.21
C ILE A 86 -3.60 13.48 15.59
N TYR A 87 -3.44 13.71 14.29
CA TYR A 87 -4.10 14.79 13.59
C TYR A 87 -5.63 14.65 13.62
N ASP A 88 -6.12 13.47 13.21
CA ASP A 88 -7.57 13.20 13.21
C ASP A 88 -7.78 11.69 13.46
N PRO A 89 -7.81 11.26 14.74
CA PRO A 89 -7.91 9.84 15.08
C PRO A 89 -9.23 9.19 14.67
N LYS A 90 -10.26 9.98 14.39
CA LYS A 90 -11.59 9.48 13.98
C LYS A 90 -11.78 9.49 12.47
N SER A 91 -10.79 9.96 11.70
CA SER A 91 -10.90 9.98 10.24
C SER A 91 -10.90 8.57 9.65
N ALA A 92 -11.48 8.44 8.46
CA ALA A 92 -11.43 7.19 7.71
C ALA A 92 -9.99 6.79 7.39
N GLY A 93 -9.13 7.77 7.13
CA GLY A 93 -7.70 7.52 6.90
C GLY A 93 -7.01 6.92 8.11
N ALA A 94 -7.26 7.46 9.31
CA ALA A 94 -6.67 6.92 10.54
C ALA A 94 -7.14 5.48 10.79
N GLU A 95 -8.42 5.23 10.62
CA GLU A 95 -8.98 3.88 10.80
C GLU A 95 -8.36 2.89 9.82
N SER A 96 -8.24 3.27 8.56
CA SER A 96 -7.66 2.41 7.52
C SER A 96 -6.21 2.06 7.82
N TYR A 97 -5.41 3.00 8.31
CA TYR A 97 -4.03 2.72 8.71
C TYR A 97 -3.95 1.83 9.96
N ARG A 98 -4.89 1.97 10.91
CA ARG A 98 -4.95 1.03 12.04
C ARG A 98 -5.26 -0.39 11.58
N LEU A 99 -6.20 -0.54 10.65
CA LEU A 99 -6.53 -1.84 10.08
C LEU A 99 -5.35 -2.44 9.32
N LEU A 100 -4.61 -1.61 8.58
CA LEU A 100 -3.40 -2.05 7.89
C LEU A 100 -2.35 -2.54 8.89
N ALA A 101 -2.12 -1.79 9.97
CA ALA A 101 -1.17 -2.18 11.00
C ALA A 101 -1.54 -3.52 11.62
N ASP A 102 -2.82 -3.73 11.94
CA ASP A 102 -3.30 -4.98 12.48
C ASP A 102 -3.09 -6.14 11.49
N GLU A 103 -3.37 -5.92 10.23
CA GLU A 103 -3.18 -6.95 9.20
C GLU A 103 -1.71 -7.32 9.03
N VAL A 104 -0.81 -6.34 8.99
CA VAL A 104 0.63 -6.58 8.89
C VAL A 104 1.14 -7.36 10.10
N MET A 105 0.73 -6.97 11.31
CA MET A 105 1.14 -7.66 12.55
C MET A 105 0.61 -9.08 12.58
N HIS A 106 -0.63 -9.29 12.20
CA HIS A 106 -1.24 -10.63 12.19
C HIS A 106 -0.53 -11.57 11.20
N ARG A 107 -0.15 -11.06 10.03
CA ARG A 107 0.61 -11.84 9.05
C ARG A 107 2.00 -12.19 9.56
N GLY A 108 2.65 -11.25 10.26
CA GLY A 108 3.93 -11.52 10.91
C GLY A 108 3.84 -12.65 11.92
N GLU A 109 2.76 -12.73 12.70
CA GLU A 109 2.52 -13.81 13.64
C GLU A 109 2.35 -15.16 12.93
N GLU A 110 1.63 -15.19 11.81
CA GLU A 110 1.45 -16.41 11.01
C GLU A 110 2.77 -16.93 10.45
N GLU A 111 3.67 -16.05 10.04
CA GLU A 111 4.97 -16.45 9.52
C GLU A 111 5.88 -17.09 10.57
N TRP A 112 5.68 -16.74 11.84
CA TRP A 112 6.48 -17.29 12.94
C TRP A 112 5.93 -18.61 13.51
N GLN A 113 4.74 -19.00 13.11
CA GLN A 113 4.11 -20.26 13.50
C GLN A 113 4.36 -21.36 12.46
#